data_b1b2f861fe8fdb8faf934fe4fa565bae
#
_entry.id   b1b2f861fe8fdb8faf934fe4fa565bae
#
_cell.length_a   1.000
_cell.length_b   1.000
_cell.length_c   1.000
_cell.angle_alpha   90.00
_cell.angle_beta   90.00
_cell.angle_gamma   90.00
#
_symmetry.space_group_name_H-M   'P 1'
#
loop_
_entity.id
_entity.type
_entity.pdbx_description
1 polymer ?
#
loop_
_entity_poly.entity_id
_entity_poly.type
_entity_poly.pdbx_seq_one_letter_code
_entity_poly.pdbx_strand_id
1 'polypeptide(L)'
;MKKRSLNPNFLRILVMVGPSALWLLLFLAVPLVYVVVMSFCTRGLYGGIQYQLSFASYRSIFSSLYLKVTWKSLLMAFETCVICLLISYPFSWFLSRVPKRHHGILMLLVILPFWVSALLRLNGWSNILRDSGIVNTLLIKAGIIKKPVTMMYTDGAVLFGMVYCMVPFMILPLHTSISKLDHSLIEAAMDLGANRFRTFIRVILPATLPGIFAGTIQVFIPSLGAFFVADVMGGGNSVYLGNLIQNQFLVARNWPLGAAFSVLLIVFTLVMLKLYTRIGSLDDLA
;
A
#
# COMPACT_ATOMS: atom_id res chain seq x y z
N MET A 1 1.68 -14.66 -54.42
CA MET A 1 1.61 -13.92 -53.12
C MET A 1 0.33 -14.29 -52.41
N LYS A 2 0.39 -15.16 -51.40
CA LYS A 2 -0.78 -15.56 -50.61
C LYS A 2 -1.18 -14.42 -49.68
N LYS A 3 -2.29 -13.72 -49.91
CA LYS A 3 -2.93 -12.83 -48.92
C LYS A 3 -3.27 -13.64 -47.69
N ARG A 4 -2.53 -13.46 -46.59
CA ARG A 4 -2.91 -13.93 -45.26
C ARG A 4 -4.21 -13.21 -44.89
N SER A 5 -5.35 -13.87 -45.06
CA SER A 5 -6.62 -13.40 -44.51
C SER A 5 -6.46 -13.39 -42.98
N LEU A 6 -6.46 -12.21 -42.38
CA LEU A 6 -6.51 -12.05 -40.94
C LEU A 6 -7.76 -12.79 -40.44
N ASN A 7 -7.55 -13.67 -39.46
CA ASN A 7 -8.59 -14.45 -38.84
C ASN A 7 -9.75 -13.52 -38.39
N PRO A 8 -10.99 -13.69 -38.79
CA PRO A 8 -12.11 -12.78 -38.48
C PRO A 8 -12.28 -12.57 -36.97
N ASN A 9 -11.89 -13.55 -36.15
CA ASN A 9 -11.86 -13.42 -34.70
C ASN A 9 -10.77 -12.47 -34.22
N PHE A 10 -9.60 -12.42 -34.89
CA PHE A 10 -8.51 -11.48 -34.54
C PHE A 10 -8.93 -10.03 -34.81
N LEU A 11 -9.63 -9.76 -35.91
CA LEU A 11 -10.12 -8.42 -36.21
C LEU A 11 -11.17 -7.95 -35.20
N ARG A 12 -12.09 -8.85 -34.77
CA ARG A 12 -13.07 -8.55 -33.71
C ARG A 12 -12.39 -8.24 -32.37
N ILE A 13 -11.40 -9.05 -31.96
CA ILE A 13 -10.62 -8.80 -30.75
C ILE A 13 -9.88 -7.46 -30.85
N LEU A 14 -9.27 -7.16 -31.99
CA LEU A 14 -8.55 -5.90 -32.19
C LEU A 14 -9.47 -4.68 -32.12
N VAL A 15 -10.70 -4.77 -32.63
CA VAL A 15 -11.68 -3.67 -32.57
C VAL A 15 -12.23 -3.50 -31.16
N MET A 16 -12.46 -4.58 -30.40
CA MET A 16 -12.99 -4.52 -29.04
C MET A 16 -11.93 -4.12 -28.00
N VAL A 17 -10.75 -4.71 -28.08
CA VAL A 17 -9.67 -4.51 -27.09
C VAL A 17 -8.69 -3.43 -27.52
N GLY A 18 -8.55 -3.18 -28.84
CA GLY A 18 -7.59 -2.24 -29.41
C GLY A 18 -7.65 -0.84 -28.83
N PRO A 19 -8.82 -0.18 -28.76
CA PRO A 19 -8.92 1.17 -28.22
C PRO A 19 -8.47 1.26 -26.75
N SER A 20 -8.87 0.31 -25.91
CA SER A 20 -8.46 0.27 -24.49
C SER A 20 -6.97 -0.07 -24.33
N ALA A 21 -6.46 -1.00 -25.15
CA ALA A 21 -5.04 -1.34 -25.14
C ALA A 21 -4.18 -0.15 -25.62
N LEU A 22 -4.59 0.57 -26.68
CA LEU A 22 -3.92 1.76 -27.17
C LEU A 22 -3.93 2.87 -26.11
N TRP A 23 -5.05 3.07 -25.44
CA TRP A 23 -5.16 4.03 -24.33
C TRP A 23 -4.18 3.70 -23.21
N LEU A 24 -4.15 2.46 -22.73
CA LEU A 24 -3.21 2.02 -21.69
C LEU A 24 -1.77 2.17 -22.13
N LEU A 25 -1.45 1.85 -23.38
CA LEU A 25 -0.09 1.97 -23.92
C LEU A 25 0.35 3.43 -23.96
N LEU A 26 -0.49 4.35 -24.44
CA LEU A 26 -0.17 5.76 -24.54
C LEU A 26 -0.07 6.44 -23.16
N PHE A 27 -1.04 6.22 -22.31
CA PHE A 27 -1.14 6.97 -21.04
C PHE A 27 -0.43 6.30 -19.86
N LEU A 28 -0.13 5.01 -19.93
CA LEU A 28 0.63 4.30 -18.89
C LEU A 28 2.06 4.01 -19.35
N ALA A 29 2.26 3.36 -20.49
CA ALA A 29 3.59 2.89 -20.88
C ALA A 29 4.50 4.03 -21.29
N VAL A 30 4.01 5.03 -22.06
CA VAL A 30 4.83 6.16 -22.50
C VAL A 30 5.39 6.97 -21.33
N PRO A 31 4.59 7.41 -20.33
CA PRO A 31 5.13 8.09 -19.16
C PRO A 31 6.10 7.22 -18.33
N LEU A 32 5.82 5.92 -18.18
CA LEU A 32 6.75 5.02 -17.48
C LEU A 32 8.09 4.91 -18.19
N VAL A 33 8.09 4.71 -19.51
CA VAL A 33 9.32 4.70 -20.30
C VAL A 33 10.06 6.03 -20.18
N TYR A 34 9.34 7.15 -20.19
CA TYR A 34 9.93 8.47 -20.01
C TYR A 34 10.61 8.60 -18.63
N VAL A 35 9.97 8.14 -17.56
CA VAL A 35 10.58 8.09 -16.20
C VAL A 35 11.85 7.23 -16.20
N VAL A 36 11.82 6.07 -16.86
CA VAL A 36 13.02 5.21 -16.99
C VAL A 36 14.14 5.94 -17.74
N VAL A 37 13.85 6.61 -18.86
CA VAL A 37 14.85 7.40 -19.59
C VAL A 37 15.41 8.53 -18.73
N MET A 38 14.53 9.28 -18.03
CA MET A 38 14.96 10.35 -17.12
C MET A 38 15.90 9.87 -16.01
N SER A 39 15.71 8.65 -15.51
CA SER A 39 16.52 8.10 -14.42
C SER A 39 18.00 7.94 -14.80
N PHE A 40 18.30 7.84 -16.10
CA PHE A 40 19.66 7.76 -16.64
C PHE A 40 20.20 9.11 -17.13
N CYS A 41 19.48 10.21 -16.93
CA CYS A 41 19.93 11.55 -17.31
C CYS A 41 20.68 12.24 -16.17
N THR A 42 21.31 13.39 -16.47
CA THR A 42 21.95 14.26 -15.48
C THR A 42 21.05 15.41 -15.09
N ARG A 43 21.25 15.94 -13.87
CA ARG A 43 20.57 17.15 -13.41
C ARG A 43 21.11 18.37 -14.15
N GLY A 44 20.24 19.23 -14.69
CA GLY A 44 20.62 20.52 -15.25
C GLY A 44 21.11 21.51 -14.19
N LEU A 45 21.90 22.51 -14.57
CA LEU A 45 22.46 23.53 -13.68
C LEU A 45 21.40 24.29 -12.86
N TYR A 46 20.27 24.59 -13.48
CA TYR A 46 19.13 25.29 -12.83
C TYR A 46 18.01 24.32 -12.39
N GLY A 47 18.32 23.01 -12.33
CA GLY A 47 17.33 21.94 -12.11
C GLY A 47 16.77 21.39 -13.42
N GLY A 48 15.89 20.37 -13.32
CA GLY A 48 15.33 19.68 -14.47
C GLY A 48 16.28 18.63 -15.06
N ILE A 49 16.16 18.36 -16.35
CA ILE A 49 16.84 17.25 -17.04
C ILE A 49 17.83 17.81 -18.05
N GLN A 50 19.04 17.28 -18.03
CA GLN A 50 20.00 17.37 -19.11
C GLN A 50 20.12 15.97 -19.74
N TYR A 51 19.84 15.87 -21.04
CA TYR A 51 19.83 14.58 -21.76
C TYR A 51 21.27 14.10 -22.05
N GLN A 52 21.99 13.81 -20.97
CA GLN A 52 23.31 13.16 -21.02
C GLN A 52 23.19 11.88 -20.19
N LEU A 53 23.53 10.75 -20.80
CA LEU A 53 23.47 9.45 -20.11
C LEU A 53 24.47 9.42 -18.95
N SER A 54 23.97 9.11 -17.76
CA SER A 54 24.76 9.03 -16.53
C SER A 54 24.15 8.07 -15.54
N PHE A 55 24.98 7.33 -14.82
CA PHE A 55 24.61 6.50 -13.68
C PHE A 55 24.76 7.22 -12.34
N ALA A 56 25.02 8.54 -12.34
CA ALA A 56 25.27 9.31 -11.14
C ALA A 56 24.09 9.25 -10.15
N SER A 57 22.84 9.31 -10.64
CA SER A 57 21.63 9.19 -9.82
C SER A 57 21.56 7.86 -9.08
N TYR A 58 21.83 6.75 -9.79
CA TYR A 58 21.85 5.41 -9.17
C TYR A 58 22.99 5.26 -8.15
N ARG A 59 24.16 5.80 -8.44
CA ARG A 59 25.28 5.80 -7.48
C ARG A 59 24.94 6.61 -6.22
N SER A 60 24.26 7.72 -6.36
CA SER A 60 23.81 8.56 -5.24
C SER A 60 22.84 7.84 -4.32
N ILE A 61 21.97 6.97 -4.84
CA ILE A 61 21.02 6.18 -4.05
C ILE A 61 21.73 5.30 -3.00
N PHE A 62 22.90 4.78 -3.31
CA PHE A 62 23.69 3.97 -2.39
C PHE A 62 24.43 4.79 -1.34
N SER A 63 24.22 6.11 -1.25
CA SER A 63 24.77 6.91 -0.15
C SER A 63 24.09 6.53 1.18
N SER A 64 24.82 6.69 2.27
CA SER A 64 24.35 6.36 3.63
C SER A 64 23.03 7.06 3.99
N LEU A 65 22.84 8.30 3.51
CA LEU A 65 21.61 9.06 3.76
C LEU A 65 20.38 8.38 3.13
N TYR A 66 20.47 8.09 1.83
CA TYR A 66 19.33 7.53 1.09
C TYR A 66 19.04 6.08 1.48
N LEU A 67 20.05 5.30 1.81
CA LEU A 67 19.87 3.96 2.35
C LEU A 67 19.14 3.97 3.70
N LYS A 68 19.46 4.93 4.59
CA LYS A 68 18.72 5.10 5.86
C LYS A 68 17.25 5.44 5.64
N VAL A 69 16.96 6.35 4.70
CA VAL A 69 15.57 6.72 4.37
C VAL A 69 14.83 5.51 3.79
N THR A 70 15.44 4.78 2.87
CA THR A 70 14.85 3.57 2.28
C THR A 70 14.56 2.52 3.34
N TRP A 71 15.52 2.25 4.23
CA TRP A 71 15.34 1.30 5.34
C TRP A 71 14.22 1.72 6.29
N LYS A 72 14.20 3.01 6.68
CA LYS A 72 13.13 3.57 7.51
C LYS A 72 11.76 3.40 6.86
N SER A 73 11.67 3.60 5.55
CA SER A 73 10.41 3.43 4.79
C SER A 73 9.96 1.97 4.74
N LEU A 74 10.90 1.03 4.55
CA LEU A 74 10.60 -0.40 4.56
C LEU A 74 10.10 -0.85 5.94
N LEU A 75 10.74 -0.39 7.02
CA LEU A 75 10.30 -0.66 8.39
C LEU A 75 8.89 -0.12 8.64
N MET A 76 8.63 1.15 8.28
CA MET A 76 7.31 1.77 8.43
C MET A 76 6.23 0.99 7.66
N ALA A 77 6.51 0.59 6.41
CA ALA A 77 5.58 -0.21 5.62
C ALA A 77 5.34 -1.59 6.24
N PHE A 78 6.38 -2.24 6.77
CA PHE A 78 6.28 -3.51 7.46
C PHE A 78 5.45 -3.40 8.75
N GLU A 79 5.74 -2.41 9.61
CA GLU A 79 4.98 -2.14 10.83
C GLU A 79 3.50 -1.86 10.50
N THR A 80 3.23 -1.08 9.46
CA THR A 80 1.88 -0.83 8.96
C THR A 80 1.18 -2.13 8.58
N CYS A 81 1.85 -3.03 7.84
CA CYS A 81 1.29 -4.33 7.47
C CYS A 81 0.96 -5.20 8.67
N VAL A 82 1.89 -5.29 9.62
CA VAL A 82 1.69 -6.11 10.83
C VAL A 82 0.50 -5.61 11.64
N ILE A 83 0.42 -4.29 11.87
CA ILE A 83 -0.69 -3.71 12.64
C ILE A 83 -2.01 -3.84 11.88
N CYS A 84 -2.01 -3.58 10.55
CA CYS A 84 -3.20 -3.79 9.72
C CYS A 84 -3.67 -5.25 9.78
N LEU A 85 -2.75 -6.22 9.71
CA LEU A 85 -3.08 -7.64 9.80
C LEU A 85 -3.68 -8.00 11.16
N LEU A 86 -3.07 -7.53 12.25
CA LEU A 86 -3.54 -7.78 13.61
C LEU A 86 -4.95 -7.21 13.88
N ILE A 87 -5.28 -6.06 13.28
CA ILE A 87 -6.60 -5.44 13.39
C ILE A 87 -7.59 -6.12 12.44
N SER A 88 -7.19 -6.35 11.19
CA SER A 88 -8.08 -6.81 10.14
C SER A 88 -8.43 -8.29 10.25
N TYR A 89 -7.54 -9.13 10.78
CA TYR A 89 -7.78 -10.57 10.89
C TYR A 89 -8.94 -10.90 11.84
N PRO A 90 -8.95 -10.42 13.12
CA PRO A 90 -10.08 -10.62 14.02
C PRO A 90 -11.38 -10.00 13.48
N PHE A 91 -11.29 -8.83 12.85
CA PHE A 91 -12.45 -8.16 12.25
C PHE A 91 -13.03 -8.97 11.10
N SER A 92 -12.20 -9.45 10.16
CA SER A 92 -12.64 -10.27 9.03
C SER A 92 -13.19 -11.62 9.47
N TRP A 93 -12.60 -12.21 10.53
CA TRP A 93 -13.11 -13.41 11.16
C TRP A 93 -14.48 -13.21 11.79
N PHE A 94 -14.68 -12.13 12.53
CA PHE A 94 -15.99 -11.74 13.05
C PHE A 94 -16.99 -11.54 11.92
N LEU A 95 -16.61 -10.78 10.91
CA LEU A 95 -17.46 -10.47 9.77
C LEU A 95 -17.92 -11.74 9.02
N SER A 96 -17.06 -12.76 8.85
CA SER A 96 -17.42 -14.02 8.19
C SER A 96 -18.49 -14.82 8.93
N ARG A 97 -18.69 -14.58 10.24
CA ARG A 97 -19.67 -15.25 11.09
C ARG A 97 -21.00 -14.50 11.24
N VAL A 98 -21.04 -13.25 10.78
CA VAL A 98 -22.26 -12.45 10.83
C VAL A 98 -23.27 -12.99 9.80
N PRO A 99 -24.58 -13.02 10.10
CA PRO A 99 -25.59 -13.42 9.14
C PRO A 99 -25.52 -12.59 7.85
N LYS A 100 -25.70 -13.23 6.69
CA LYS A 100 -25.62 -12.62 5.34
C LYS A 100 -26.43 -11.31 5.21
N ARG A 101 -27.51 -11.19 5.96
CA ARG A 101 -28.36 -9.99 6.03
C ARG A 101 -27.58 -8.71 6.43
N HIS A 102 -26.59 -8.82 7.33
CA HIS A 102 -25.85 -7.67 7.85
C HIS A 102 -24.48 -7.48 7.18
N HIS A 103 -24.03 -8.45 6.37
CA HIS A 103 -22.74 -8.41 5.68
C HIS A 103 -22.57 -7.14 4.83
N GLY A 104 -23.58 -6.82 4.01
CA GLY A 104 -23.55 -5.66 3.12
C GLY A 104 -23.38 -4.33 3.87
N ILE A 105 -24.07 -4.19 5.00
CA ILE A 105 -24.00 -2.96 5.84
C ILE A 105 -22.62 -2.83 6.49
N LEU A 106 -22.07 -3.93 7.04
CA LEU A 106 -20.76 -3.91 7.69
C LEU A 106 -19.63 -3.64 6.67
N MET A 107 -19.69 -4.24 5.48
CA MET A 107 -18.75 -3.95 4.39
C MET A 107 -18.87 -2.51 3.91
N LEU A 108 -20.09 -1.99 3.79
CA LEU A 108 -20.31 -0.60 3.43
C LEU A 108 -19.69 0.35 4.47
N LEU A 109 -19.81 0.06 5.77
CA LEU A 109 -19.19 0.84 6.83
C LEU A 109 -17.65 0.84 6.75
N VAL A 110 -17.04 -0.27 6.30
CA VAL A 110 -15.59 -0.34 6.06
C VAL A 110 -15.16 0.53 4.87
N ILE A 111 -15.98 0.55 3.81
CA ILE A 111 -15.66 1.25 2.56
C ILE A 111 -16.08 2.72 2.61
N LEU A 112 -17.14 3.06 3.32
CA LEU A 112 -17.72 4.41 3.39
C LEU A 112 -16.69 5.52 3.66
N PRO A 113 -15.72 5.36 4.58
CA PRO A 113 -14.68 6.36 4.79
C PRO A 113 -13.83 6.68 3.54
N PHE A 114 -13.75 5.74 2.57
CA PHE A 114 -12.96 5.96 1.33
C PHE A 114 -13.60 6.95 0.36
N TRP A 115 -14.89 7.22 0.48
CA TRP A 115 -15.56 8.23 -0.33
C TRP A 115 -15.13 9.65 0.06
N VAL A 116 -14.55 9.80 1.24
CA VAL A 116 -13.95 11.05 1.68
C VAL A 116 -12.45 11.03 1.34
N SER A 117 -11.92 12.13 0.80
CA SER A 117 -10.50 12.26 0.50
C SER A 117 -9.62 11.90 1.71
N ALA A 118 -8.58 11.09 1.47
CA ALA A 118 -7.62 10.70 2.51
C ALA A 118 -6.97 11.92 3.18
N LEU A 119 -6.66 12.98 2.41
CA LEU A 119 -6.11 14.23 2.94
C LEU A 119 -7.05 14.91 3.94
N LEU A 120 -8.36 14.98 3.64
CA LEU A 120 -9.34 15.55 4.55
C LEU A 120 -9.44 14.74 5.84
N ARG A 121 -9.46 13.42 5.74
CA ARG A 121 -9.50 12.52 6.90
C ARG A 121 -8.26 12.66 7.78
N LEU A 122 -7.07 12.72 7.18
CA LEU A 122 -5.82 12.91 7.92
C LEU A 122 -5.74 14.29 8.58
N ASN A 123 -6.20 15.35 7.92
CA ASN A 123 -6.30 16.67 8.54
C ASN A 123 -7.28 16.67 9.72
N GLY A 124 -8.38 15.93 9.65
CA GLY A 124 -9.27 15.70 10.79
C GLY A 124 -8.53 15.07 11.97
N TRP A 125 -7.78 14.00 11.73
CA TRP A 125 -6.95 13.35 12.74
C TRP A 125 -5.84 14.26 13.28
N SER A 126 -5.22 15.05 12.42
CA SER A 126 -4.21 16.03 12.84
C SER A 126 -4.78 17.02 13.86
N ASN A 127 -6.01 17.53 13.65
CA ASN A 127 -6.66 18.42 14.59
C ASN A 127 -7.00 17.73 15.93
N ILE A 128 -7.35 16.45 15.90
CA ILE A 128 -7.66 15.65 17.08
C ILE A 128 -6.40 15.35 17.91
N LEU A 129 -5.26 15.09 17.25
CA LEU A 129 -4.00 14.67 17.88
C LEU A 129 -3.05 15.83 18.23
N ARG A 130 -3.35 17.07 17.84
CA ARG A 130 -2.53 18.25 18.21
C ARG A 130 -2.44 18.42 19.73
N ASP A 131 -1.43 19.16 20.18
CA ASP A 131 -1.21 19.45 21.61
C ASP A 131 -2.45 20.11 22.27
N SER A 132 -3.16 20.97 21.53
CA SER A 132 -4.44 21.58 21.92
C SER A 132 -5.66 20.76 21.46
N GLY A 133 -5.46 19.55 20.98
CA GLY A 133 -6.51 18.70 20.41
C GLY A 133 -7.38 18.02 21.46
N ILE A 134 -8.46 17.40 20.96
CA ILE A 134 -9.47 16.74 21.80
C ILE A 134 -8.85 15.64 22.65
N VAL A 135 -7.91 14.83 22.10
CA VAL A 135 -7.28 13.71 22.82
C VAL A 135 -6.51 14.23 24.04
N ASN A 136 -5.62 15.20 23.87
CA ASN A 136 -4.87 15.78 24.98
C ASN A 136 -5.80 16.45 26.01
N THR A 137 -6.81 17.15 25.56
CA THR A 137 -7.81 17.79 26.44
C THR A 137 -8.54 16.77 27.30
N LEU A 138 -8.96 15.64 26.72
CA LEU A 138 -9.64 14.55 27.45
C LEU A 138 -8.69 13.85 28.43
N LEU A 139 -7.44 13.56 28.04
CA LEU A 139 -6.46 12.92 28.92
C LEU A 139 -6.08 13.81 30.12
N ILE A 140 -5.98 15.12 29.92
CA ILE A 140 -5.74 16.08 31.02
C ILE A 140 -6.95 16.16 31.94
N LYS A 141 -8.19 16.26 31.39
CA LYS A 141 -9.42 16.27 32.18
C LYS A 141 -9.63 14.98 32.99
N ALA A 142 -9.23 13.84 32.41
CA ALA A 142 -9.29 12.54 33.09
C ALA A 142 -8.16 12.36 34.16
N GLY A 143 -7.26 13.33 34.30
CA GLY A 143 -6.15 13.27 35.24
C GLY A 143 -5.03 12.26 34.89
N ILE A 144 -5.07 11.70 33.64
CA ILE A 144 -4.09 10.71 33.18
C ILE A 144 -2.75 11.38 32.89
N ILE A 145 -2.76 12.57 32.31
CA ILE A 145 -1.56 13.37 32.02
C ILE A 145 -1.70 14.77 32.62
N LYS A 146 -0.55 15.33 33.03
CA LYS A 146 -0.50 16.72 33.61
C LYS A 146 -0.19 17.78 32.57
N LYS A 147 0.40 17.42 31.43
CA LYS A 147 0.78 18.30 30.34
C LYS A 147 0.42 17.63 29.01
N PRO A 148 0.15 18.43 27.95
CA PRO A 148 -0.07 17.87 26.62
C PRO A 148 1.13 17.00 26.17
N VAL A 149 0.82 15.87 25.56
CA VAL A 149 1.82 14.99 24.93
C VAL A 149 1.88 15.31 23.45
N THR A 150 3.06 15.57 22.93
CA THR A 150 3.30 15.82 21.51
C THR A 150 3.11 14.52 20.73
N MET A 151 1.91 14.29 20.22
CA MET A 151 1.57 13.12 19.41
C MET A 151 1.85 13.37 17.92
N MET A 152 1.60 14.60 17.43
CA MET A 152 1.78 14.99 16.04
C MET A 152 3.26 15.16 15.68
N TYR A 153 3.55 15.04 14.38
CA TYR A 153 4.88 15.23 13.79
C TYR A 153 5.93 14.22 14.30
N THR A 154 5.46 13.04 14.67
CA THR A 154 6.25 11.89 15.10
C THR A 154 6.09 10.72 14.13
N ASP A 155 7.05 9.78 14.16
CA ASP A 155 6.93 8.52 13.39
C ASP A 155 5.70 7.70 13.82
N GLY A 156 5.30 7.79 15.11
CA GLY A 156 4.08 7.17 15.62
C GLY A 156 2.79 7.75 15.01
N ALA A 157 2.73 9.08 14.81
CA ALA A 157 1.61 9.71 14.11
C ALA A 157 1.54 9.25 12.64
N VAL A 158 2.68 9.17 11.96
CA VAL A 158 2.74 8.67 10.57
C VAL A 158 2.27 7.22 10.52
N LEU A 159 2.73 6.36 11.44
CA LEU A 159 2.30 4.96 11.53
C LEU A 159 0.79 4.85 11.74
N PHE A 160 0.23 5.63 12.67
CA PHE A 160 -1.21 5.70 12.89
C PHE A 160 -1.97 6.10 11.61
N GLY A 161 -1.52 7.16 10.93
CA GLY A 161 -2.13 7.63 9.69
C GLY A 161 -2.05 6.58 8.56
N MET A 162 -0.90 5.89 8.44
CA MET A 162 -0.72 4.79 7.49
C MET A 162 -1.68 3.63 7.77
N VAL A 163 -1.73 3.15 9.01
CA VAL A 163 -2.64 2.08 9.42
C VAL A 163 -4.09 2.46 9.15
N TYR A 164 -4.50 3.67 9.55
CA TYR A 164 -5.85 4.18 9.31
C TYR A 164 -6.24 4.18 7.83
N CYS A 165 -5.31 4.58 6.96
CA CYS A 165 -5.54 4.58 5.52
C CYS A 165 -5.52 3.18 4.89
N MET A 166 -4.75 2.23 5.45
CA MET A 166 -4.47 0.94 4.81
C MET A 166 -5.31 -0.23 5.34
N VAL A 167 -5.90 -0.12 6.55
CA VAL A 167 -6.72 -1.21 7.15
C VAL A 167 -7.76 -1.80 6.21
N PRO A 168 -8.56 -1.04 5.44
CA PRO A 168 -9.56 -1.64 4.55
C PRO A 168 -8.97 -2.45 3.40
N PHE A 169 -7.78 -2.08 2.91
CA PHE A 169 -7.07 -2.87 1.89
C PHE A 169 -6.59 -4.23 2.42
N MET A 170 -6.44 -4.36 3.73
CA MET A 170 -6.16 -5.63 4.38
C MET A 170 -7.45 -6.42 4.66
N ILE A 171 -8.54 -5.74 5.07
CA ILE A 171 -9.82 -6.39 5.41
C ILE A 171 -10.42 -7.11 4.20
N LEU A 172 -10.44 -6.47 3.03
CA LEU A 172 -11.14 -6.99 1.85
C LEU A 172 -10.62 -8.37 1.39
N PRO A 173 -9.32 -8.56 1.10
CA PRO A 173 -8.81 -9.87 0.68
C PRO A 173 -8.84 -10.90 1.81
N LEU A 174 -8.61 -10.49 3.06
CA LEU A 174 -8.74 -11.39 4.21
C LEU A 174 -10.16 -11.90 4.36
N HIS A 175 -11.15 -11.02 4.29
CA HIS A 175 -12.55 -11.41 4.39
C HIS A 175 -12.94 -12.37 3.26
N THR A 176 -12.51 -12.09 2.01
CA THR A 176 -12.77 -12.96 0.87
C THR A 176 -12.18 -14.35 1.08
N SER A 177 -10.95 -14.44 1.56
CA SER A 177 -10.27 -15.71 1.83
C SER A 177 -10.92 -16.48 3.00
N ILE A 178 -11.24 -15.80 4.10
CA ILE A 178 -11.90 -16.41 5.26
C ILE A 178 -13.33 -16.88 4.92
N SER A 179 -14.06 -16.15 4.09
CA SER A 179 -15.42 -16.51 3.68
C SER A 179 -15.47 -17.72 2.75
N LYS A 180 -14.38 -18.04 2.05
CA LYS A 180 -14.23 -19.25 1.23
C LYS A 180 -13.84 -20.49 2.05
N LEU A 181 -13.52 -20.32 3.35
CA LEU A 181 -13.09 -21.42 4.21
C LEU A 181 -14.24 -22.41 4.44
N ASP A 182 -13.96 -23.70 4.20
CA ASP A 182 -14.91 -24.76 4.51
C ASP A 182 -14.91 -25.03 6.04
N HIS A 183 -16.05 -24.75 6.67
CA HIS A 183 -16.22 -24.97 8.11
C HIS A 183 -16.11 -26.43 8.52
N SER A 184 -16.37 -27.38 7.59
CA SER A 184 -16.22 -28.82 7.87
C SER A 184 -14.78 -29.20 8.24
N LEU A 185 -13.78 -28.51 7.68
CA LEU A 185 -12.36 -28.70 8.03
C LEU A 185 -12.09 -28.31 9.50
N ILE A 186 -12.77 -27.30 10.00
CA ILE A 186 -12.62 -26.84 11.40
C ILE A 186 -13.26 -27.87 12.33
N GLU A 187 -14.45 -28.36 11.99
CA GLU A 187 -15.18 -29.39 12.76
C GLU A 187 -14.38 -30.70 12.78
N ALA A 188 -13.93 -31.19 11.64
CA ALA A 188 -13.09 -32.38 11.55
C ALA A 188 -11.80 -32.28 12.38
N ALA A 189 -11.14 -31.13 12.39
CA ALA A 189 -9.95 -30.91 13.20
C ALA A 189 -10.26 -30.99 14.71
N MET A 190 -11.41 -30.46 15.14
CA MET A 190 -11.83 -30.52 16.54
C MET A 190 -12.26 -31.93 16.94
N ASP A 191 -12.91 -32.69 16.05
CA ASP A 191 -13.29 -34.09 16.27
C ASP A 191 -12.05 -35.00 16.44
N LEU A 192 -10.95 -34.65 15.74
CA LEU A 192 -9.65 -35.30 15.91
C LEU A 192 -8.88 -34.86 17.17
N GLY A 193 -9.53 -34.10 18.08
CA GLY A 193 -8.96 -33.69 19.37
C GLY A 193 -8.08 -32.43 19.31
N ALA A 194 -8.08 -31.68 18.20
CA ALA A 194 -7.37 -30.41 18.14
C ALA A 194 -8.11 -29.34 18.97
N ASN A 195 -7.38 -28.64 19.85
CA ASN A 195 -7.94 -27.47 20.52
C ASN A 195 -8.04 -26.26 19.56
N ARG A 196 -8.79 -25.22 19.95
CA ARG A 196 -9.03 -24.02 19.12
C ARG A 196 -7.74 -23.38 18.59
N PHE A 197 -6.68 -23.34 19.40
CA PHE A 197 -5.39 -22.75 19.01
C PHE A 197 -4.66 -23.61 17.96
N ARG A 198 -4.67 -24.94 18.13
CA ARG A 198 -4.11 -25.86 17.12
C ARG A 198 -4.89 -25.81 15.80
N THR A 199 -6.21 -25.80 15.88
CA THR A 199 -7.08 -25.64 14.70
C THR A 199 -6.80 -24.33 13.98
N PHE A 200 -6.62 -23.23 14.74
CA PHE A 200 -6.25 -21.94 14.14
C PHE A 200 -4.93 -22.01 13.39
N ILE A 201 -3.86 -22.47 14.03
CA ILE A 201 -2.51 -22.47 13.41
C ILE A 201 -2.38 -23.48 12.29
N ARG A 202 -2.99 -24.68 12.43
CA ARG A 202 -2.76 -25.80 11.48
C ARG A 202 -3.79 -25.90 10.36
N VAL A 203 -4.97 -25.30 10.53
CA VAL A 203 -6.07 -25.39 9.54
C VAL A 203 -6.45 -24.00 9.03
N ILE A 204 -6.86 -23.09 9.94
CA ILE A 204 -7.42 -21.80 9.52
C ILE A 204 -6.34 -20.91 8.92
N LEU A 205 -5.23 -20.71 9.62
CA LEU A 205 -4.15 -19.82 9.18
C LEU A 205 -3.55 -20.24 7.83
N PRO A 206 -3.18 -21.53 7.58
CA PRO A 206 -2.72 -21.97 6.28
C PRO A 206 -3.76 -21.81 5.16
N ALA A 207 -5.03 -22.11 5.44
CA ALA A 207 -6.10 -21.97 4.46
C ALA A 207 -6.41 -20.50 4.10
N THR A 208 -6.07 -19.56 4.98
CA THR A 208 -6.25 -18.11 4.76
C THR A 208 -4.98 -17.39 4.31
N LEU A 209 -3.85 -18.10 4.14
CA LEU A 209 -2.59 -17.51 3.66
C LEU A 209 -2.72 -16.73 2.36
N PRO A 210 -3.47 -17.19 1.33
CA PRO A 210 -3.65 -16.40 0.11
C PRO A 210 -4.22 -15.00 0.39
N GLY A 211 -5.24 -14.89 1.25
CA GLY A 211 -5.81 -13.61 1.65
C GLY A 211 -4.85 -12.74 2.48
N ILE A 212 -4.03 -13.35 3.34
CA ILE A 212 -2.99 -12.64 4.11
C ILE A 212 -1.96 -12.06 3.16
N PHE A 213 -1.47 -12.83 2.21
CA PHE A 213 -0.48 -12.37 1.23
C PHE A 213 -1.06 -11.29 0.31
N ALA A 214 -2.30 -11.47 -0.20
CA ALA A 214 -2.97 -10.46 -1.02
C ALA A 214 -3.14 -9.14 -0.26
N GLY A 215 -3.63 -9.18 0.98
CA GLY A 215 -3.77 -8.01 1.83
C GLY A 215 -2.43 -7.35 2.16
N THR A 216 -1.40 -8.15 2.44
CA THR A 216 -0.06 -7.64 2.73
C THR A 216 0.49 -6.84 1.54
N ILE A 217 0.37 -7.34 0.32
CA ILE A 217 0.82 -6.62 -0.88
C ILE A 217 0.02 -5.35 -1.11
N GLN A 218 -1.31 -5.41 -0.94
CA GLN A 218 -2.20 -4.25 -1.10
C GLN A 218 -1.96 -3.17 -0.04
N VAL A 219 -1.37 -3.50 1.10
CA VAL A 219 -0.97 -2.54 2.15
C VAL A 219 0.49 -2.11 1.98
N PHE A 220 1.41 -3.04 1.78
CA PHE A 220 2.85 -2.77 1.80
C PHE A 220 3.29 -1.85 0.67
N ILE A 221 2.88 -2.16 -0.57
CA ILE A 221 3.30 -1.39 -1.75
C ILE A 221 2.81 0.05 -1.70
N PRO A 222 1.51 0.35 -1.47
CA PRO A 222 1.05 1.73 -1.35
C PRO A 222 1.66 2.48 -0.15
N SER A 223 1.95 1.79 0.95
CA SER A 223 2.58 2.41 2.13
C SER A 223 3.97 2.98 1.83
N LEU A 224 4.75 2.35 0.95
CA LEU A 224 6.06 2.87 0.52
C LEU A 224 5.95 4.19 -0.26
N GLY A 225 4.85 4.37 -1.02
CA GLY A 225 4.61 5.55 -1.86
C GLY A 225 3.73 6.63 -1.22
N ALA A 226 3.16 6.40 -0.05
CA ALA A 226 2.16 7.28 0.57
C ALA A 226 2.78 8.55 1.17
N PHE A 227 3.34 9.42 0.31
CA PHE A 227 4.00 10.66 0.72
C PHE A 227 3.08 11.61 1.51
N PHE A 228 1.80 11.69 1.15
CA PHE A 228 0.83 12.61 1.78
C PHE A 228 0.60 12.31 3.26
N VAL A 229 0.73 11.04 3.70
CA VAL A 229 0.61 10.67 5.12
C VAL A 229 1.81 11.21 5.89
N ALA A 230 3.02 11.01 5.35
CA ALA A 230 4.25 11.51 5.94
C ALA A 230 4.28 13.06 6.01
N ASP A 231 3.78 13.73 4.99
CA ASP A 231 3.72 15.20 4.94
C ASP A 231 2.73 15.76 5.96
N VAL A 232 1.51 15.21 6.04
CA VAL A 232 0.46 15.71 6.96
C VAL A 232 0.74 15.33 8.40
N MET A 233 1.11 14.08 8.68
CA MET A 233 1.25 13.56 10.04
C MET A 233 2.68 13.67 10.59
N GLY A 234 3.69 13.66 9.70
CA GLY A 234 5.11 13.79 10.06
C GLY A 234 5.64 15.22 10.04
N GLY A 235 4.94 16.17 9.36
CA GLY A 235 5.24 17.60 9.40
C GLY A 235 6.66 17.97 8.95
N GLY A 236 7.26 17.21 8.02
CA GLY A 236 8.64 17.44 7.55
C GLY A 236 9.74 16.84 8.44
N ASN A 237 9.44 16.45 9.67
CA ASN A 237 10.40 15.81 10.57
C ASN A 237 10.68 14.35 10.20
N SER A 238 9.76 13.73 9.52
CA SER A 238 9.83 12.32 9.11
C SER A 238 9.96 12.21 7.60
N VAL A 239 11.16 11.81 7.13
CA VAL A 239 11.42 11.61 5.71
C VAL A 239 11.31 10.13 5.39
N TYR A 240 10.43 9.80 4.46
CA TYR A 240 10.21 8.47 3.89
C TYR A 240 10.40 8.50 2.37
N LEU A 241 10.44 7.33 1.75
CA LEU A 241 10.73 7.19 0.32
C LEU A 241 9.72 7.99 -0.55
N GLY A 242 8.43 7.94 -0.21
CA GLY A 242 7.38 8.65 -0.96
C GLY A 242 7.58 10.16 -0.99
N ASN A 243 7.75 10.80 0.18
CA ASN A 243 7.96 12.25 0.23
C ASN A 243 9.38 12.65 -0.19
N LEU A 244 10.39 11.77 -0.08
CA LEU A 244 11.69 11.98 -0.69
C LEU A 244 11.58 12.11 -2.21
N ILE A 245 10.90 11.18 -2.88
CA ILE A 245 10.67 11.21 -4.33
C ILE A 245 9.94 12.50 -4.71
N GLN A 246 8.85 12.83 -4.01
CA GLN A 246 8.10 14.06 -4.23
C GLN A 246 9.00 15.31 -4.13
N ASN A 247 9.82 15.39 -3.07
CA ASN A 247 10.72 16.52 -2.86
C ASN A 247 11.80 16.62 -3.94
N GLN A 248 12.30 15.50 -4.48
CA GLN A 248 13.26 15.54 -5.61
C GLN A 248 12.63 16.14 -6.85
N PHE A 249 11.36 15.85 -7.15
CA PHE A 249 10.66 16.42 -8.30
C PHE A 249 10.25 17.89 -8.09
N LEU A 250 9.62 18.21 -6.97
CA LEU A 250 8.94 19.49 -6.77
C LEU A 250 9.84 20.56 -6.16
N VAL A 251 10.68 20.22 -5.18
CA VAL A 251 11.48 21.18 -4.41
C VAL A 251 12.91 21.24 -4.92
N ALA A 252 13.62 20.12 -4.90
CA ALA A 252 15.03 20.05 -5.31
C ALA A 252 15.22 20.16 -6.82
N ARG A 253 14.15 19.95 -7.61
CA ARG A 253 14.17 19.92 -9.08
C ARG A 253 15.26 18.99 -9.64
N ASN A 254 15.55 17.92 -8.90
CA ASN A 254 16.49 16.86 -9.29
C ASN A 254 15.71 15.69 -9.87
N TRP A 255 15.14 15.90 -11.03
CA TRP A 255 14.26 14.95 -11.70
C TRP A 255 14.91 13.60 -11.97
N PRO A 256 16.19 13.54 -12.42
CA PRO A 256 16.86 12.26 -12.63
C PRO A 256 16.93 11.39 -11.36
N LEU A 257 17.23 12.00 -10.20
CA LEU A 257 17.31 11.28 -8.95
C LEU A 257 15.91 10.82 -8.47
N GLY A 258 14.90 11.69 -8.58
CA GLY A 258 13.52 11.31 -8.29
C GLY A 258 13.04 10.16 -9.17
N ALA A 259 13.36 10.21 -10.48
CA ALA A 259 13.05 9.16 -11.44
C ALA A 259 13.79 7.84 -11.11
N ALA A 260 15.06 7.90 -10.70
CA ALA A 260 15.82 6.71 -10.33
C ALA A 260 15.22 6.00 -9.08
N PHE A 261 14.79 6.75 -8.07
CA PHE A 261 14.05 6.18 -6.93
C PHE A 261 12.71 5.58 -7.36
N SER A 262 11.97 6.26 -8.25
CA SER A 262 10.69 5.75 -8.77
C SER A 262 10.89 4.43 -9.54
N VAL A 263 11.92 4.32 -10.38
CA VAL A 263 12.26 3.08 -11.09
C VAL A 263 12.62 1.95 -10.12
N LEU A 264 13.42 2.23 -9.08
CA LEU A 264 13.72 1.23 -8.06
C LEU A 264 12.46 0.74 -7.33
N LEU A 265 11.54 1.65 -7.01
CA LEU A 265 10.27 1.30 -6.36
C LEU A 265 9.40 0.45 -7.29
N ILE A 266 9.35 0.77 -8.58
CA ILE A 266 8.65 -0.04 -9.60
C ILE A 266 9.26 -1.44 -9.70
N VAL A 267 10.59 -1.55 -9.80
CA VAL A 267 11.28 -2.84 -9.87
C VAL A 267 11.02 -3.66 -8.60
N PHE A 268 11.11 -3.03 -7.43
CA PHE A 268 10.80 -3.66 -6.16
C PHE A 268 9.35 -4.20 -6.13
N THR A 269 8.38 -3.39 -6.57
CA THR A 269 6.97 -3.78 -6.68
C THR A 269 6.78 -4.98 -7.60
N LEU A 270 7.41 -4.98 -8.77
CA LEU A 270 7.33 -6.08 -9.74
C LEU A 270 7.95 -7.37 -9.18
N VAL A 271 9.06 -7.26 -8.44
CA VAL A 271 9.67 -8.41 -7.76
C VAL A 271 8.73 -8.98 -6.69
N MET A 272 8.13 -8.11 -5.87
CA MET A 272 7.16 -8.51 -4.85
C MET A 272 5.94 -9.21 -5.47
N LEU A 273 5.38 -8.64 -6.55
CA LEU A 273 4.27 -9.26 -7.28
C LEU A 273 4.66 -10.61 -7.87
N LYS A 274 5.87 -10.73 -8.45
CA LYS A 274 6.36 -12.01 -8.99
C LYS A 274 6.56 -13.08 -7.90
N LEU A 275 7.02 -12.68 -6.73
CA LEU A 275 7.12 -13.59 -5.58
C LEU A 275 5.74 -14.05 -5.13
N TYR A 276 4.79 -13.12 -5.08
CA TYR A 276 3.40 -13.43 -4.73
C TYR A 276 2.78 -14.45 -5.70
N THR A 277 2.90 -14.25 -7.02
CA THR A 277 2.33 -15.18 -8.02
C THR A 277 2.91 -16.59 -7.96
N ARG A 278 4.03 -16.79 -7.27
CA ARG A 278 4.59 -18.14 -7.01
C ARG A 278 3.98 -18.81 -5.78
N ILE A 279 3.41 -18.04 -4.84
CA ILE A 279 2.90 -18.52 -3.54
C ILE A 279 1.37 -18.59 -3.55
N GLY A 280 0.69 -17.68 -4.24
CA GLY A 280 -0.77 -17.59 -4.37
C GLY A 280 -1.23 -17.64 -5.82
N SER A 281 -2.51 -17.98 -6.06
CA SER A 281 -3.11 -17.85 -7.38
C SER A 281 -3.48 -16.39 -7.66
N LEU A 282 -3.45 -15.98 -8.95
CA LEU A 282 -3.89 -14.63 -9.35
C LEU A 282 -5.39 -14.38 -9.08
N ASP A 283 -6.18 -15.44 -8.91
CA ASP A 283 -7.61 -15.39 -8.60
C ASP A 283 -7.91 -14.82 -7.19
N ASP A 284 -6.90 -14.75 -6.32
CA ASP A 284 -7.04 -14.20 -4.97
C ASP A 284 -6.91 -12.65 -4.94
N LEU A 285 -6.52 -12.03 -6.06
CA LEU A 285 -6.39 -10.57 -6.19
C LEU A 285 -7.59 -9.88 -6.84
N ALA A 286 -8.49 -10.65 -7.48
CA ALA A 286 -9.71 -10.18 -8.13
C ALA A 286 -10.93 -10.32 -7.17
#